data_6bbb9709c85f71b47592b2c166cfcbf2
#
_entry.id   6bbb9709c85f71b47592b2c166cfcbf2
#
_cell.length_a   1.000
_cell.length_b   1.000
_cell.length_c   1.000
_cell.angle_alpha   90.00
_cell.angle_beta   90.00
_cell.angle_gamma   90.00
#
_symmetry.space_group_name_H-M   'P 1'
#
loop_
_entity.id
_entity.type
_entity.pdbx_description
1 polymer ?
#
loop_
_entity_poly.entity_id
_entity_poly.type
_entity_poly.pdbx_seq_one_letter_code
_entity_poly.pdbx_strand_id
1 'polypeptide(L)'
;MKLFEKLPASTGKSMTYAGIGHRDLGGFREPNTNEPVENVMAWIAGELEKLGYTLNSGGAKGADAAFEYGVKQPAHKNIFHPEDATETTRAIAQELHPAHERLHGHALDLYARNTNQVFGRNLDNTIDFVVCYTKDGCESHETRSRDSGGTGQAIEMAARKGAKAFNMKNPDWFKRLKKYLVDDAGIAAASFLEFPKTFAKVPRNLVDFTPQKPAADSKPAPPKMSDKQIRALMKSARR
;
A
#
# COMPACT_ATOMS: atom_id res chain seq x y z
N MET A 1 13.41 -17.57 -14.11
CA MET A 1 13.05 -16.14 -14.25
C MET A 1 12.02 -15.83 -13.16
N LYS A 2 12.27 -14.84 -12.35
CA LYS A 2 11.42 -14.47 -11.21
C LYS A 2 10.04 -14.01 -11.71
N LEU A 3 8.99 -14.26 -10.92
CA LEU A 3 7.61 -13.91 -11.28
C LEU A 3 7.44 -12.40 -11.44
N PHE A 4 8.02 -11.63 -10.53
CA PHE A 4 7.97 -10.17 -10.56
C PHE A 4 8.51 -9.59 -11.86
N GLU A 5 9.57 -10.16 -12.44
CA GLU A 5 10.16 -9.68 -13.69
C GLU A 5 9.21 -9.78 -14.89
N LYS A 6 8.26 -10.72 -14.84
CA LYS A 6 7.25 -10.93 -15.91
C LYS A 6 6.11 -9.92 -15.88
N LEU A 7 5.94 -9.17 -14.78
CA LEU A 7 4.88 -8.17 -14.68
C LEU A 7 5.14 -7.00 -15.62
N PRO A 8 4.07 -6.36 -16.17
CA PRO A 8 4.21 -5.27 -17.12
C PRO A 8 4.88 -4.05 -16.46
N ALA A 9 5.56 -3.24 -17.27
CA ALA A 9 6.00 -1.91 -16.87
C ALA A 9 4.83 -0.92 -16.91
N SER A 10 4.92 0.15 -16.14
CA SER A 10 3.95 1.26 -16.25
C SER A 10 4.07 1.91 -17.62
N THR A 11 2.94 2.15 -18.25
CA THR A 11 2.86 2.88 -19.53
C THR A 11 2.60 4.38 -19.33
N GLY A 12 2.25 4.80 -18.11
CA GLY A 12 1.79 6.14 -17.80
C GLY A 12 0.42 6.49 -18.41
N LYS A 13 -0.33 5.49 -18.89
CA LYS A 13 -1.60 5.66 -19.61
C LYS A 13 -2.71 4.74 -19.10
N SER A 14 -2.50 4.09 -17.97
CA SER A 14 -3.49 3.17 -17.41
C SER A 14 -4.67 3.90 -16.79
N MET A 15 -4.53 5.17 -16.53
CA MET A 15 -5.49 6.02 -15.78
C MET A 15 -5.84 5.42 -14.42
N THR A 16 -4.85 4.74 -13.81
CA THR A 16 -4.96 4.17 -12.47
C THR A 16 -3.80 4.61 -11.58
N TYR A 17 -4.08 4.81 -10.31
CA TYR A 17 -3.06 5.11 -9.31
C TYR A 17 -3.30 4.32 -8.03
N ALA A 18 -2.24 4.09 -7.24
CA ALA A 18 -2.40 3.54 -5.90
C ALA A 18 -2.44 4.67 -4.87
N GLY A 19 -3.51 4.71 -4.07
CA GLY A 19 -3.64 5.58 -2.90
C GLY A 19 -3.41 4.74 -1.64
N ILE A 20 -2.24 4.83 -1.04
CA ILE A 20 -1.78 3.90 0.01
C ILE A 20 -0.99 4.62 1.11
N GLY A 21 -0.77 3.98 2.25
CA GLY A 21 0.07 4.56 3.29
C GLY A 21 -0.07 3.90 4.64
N HIS A 22 0.35 4.62 5.66
CA HIS A 22 0.24 4.14 7.03
C HIS A 22 -1.21 3.98 7.50
N ARG A 23 -1.44 2.95 8.29
CA ARG A 23 -2.75 2.73 8.94
C ARG A 23 -3.01 3.72 10.08
N ASP A 24 -1.95 4.12 10.79
CA ASP A 24 -2.01 5.12 11.84
C ASP A 24 -1.53 6.46 11.25
N LEU A 25 -2.47 7.36 11.05
CA LEU A 25 -2.22 8.73 10.56
C LEU A 25 -2.27 9.76 11.70
N GLY A 26 -2.37 9.29 12.95
CA GLY A 26 -2.59 10.14 14.13
C GLY A 26 -1.57 11.27 14.26
N GLY A 27 -2.04 12.51 14.08
CA GLY A 27 -1.24 13.72 14.25
C GLY A 27 -0.33 14.09 13.10
N PHE A 28 -0.28 13.31 12.01
CA PHE A 28 0.51 13.69 10.83
C PHE A 28 -0.17 14.81 10.04
N ARG A 29 0.66 15.75 9.59
CA ARG A 29 0.19 16.91 8.84
C ARG A 29 0.94 17.02 7.52
N GLU A 30 0.23 17.48 6.51
CA GLU A 30 0.79 17.78 5.21
C GLU A 30 1.66 19.05 5.32
N PRO A 31 2.93 19.02 4.83
CA PRO A 31 3.91 20.06 5.13
C PRO A 31 3.61 21.45 4.55
N ASN A 32 2.86 21.55 3.45
CA ASN A 32 2.58 22.84 2.81
C ASN A 32 1.34 23.53 3.37
N THR A 33 0.34 22.76 3.79
CA THR A 33 -0.95 23.27 4.25
C THR A 33 -1.13 23.22 5.76
N ASN A 34 -0.31 22.40 6.44
CA ASN A 34 -0.47 22.05 7.85
C ASN A 34 -1.83 21.40 8.18
N GLU A 35 -2.54 20.88 7.18
CA GLU A 35 -3.77 20.11 7.38
C GLU A 35 -3.48 18.67 7.82
N PRO A 36 -4.41 18.00 8.53
CA PRO A 36 -4.34 16.57 8.73
C PRO A 36 -4.16 15.84 7.40
N VAL A 37 -3.18 14.97 7.31
CA VAL A 37 -2.79 14.34 6.04
C VAL A 37 -3.95 13.55 5.41
N GLU A 38 -4.83 12.97 6.23
CA GLU A 38 -6.03 12.26 5.77
C GLU A 38 -7.00 13.17 4.99
N ASN A 39 -7.13 14.45 5.39
CA ASN A 39 -7.97 15.40 4.67
C ASN A 39 -7.40 15.74 3.29
N VAL A 40 -6.08 15.84 3.20
CA VAL A 40 -5.37 16.09 1.93
C VAL A 40 -5.43 14.86 1.03
N MET A 41 -5.32 13.65 1.59
CA MET A 41 -5.52 12.39 0.85
C MET A 41 -6.92 12.32 0.21
N ALA A 42 -7.95 12.61 0.99
CA ALA A 42 -9.32 12.62 0.47
C ALA A 42 -9.53 13.69 -0.61
N TRP A 43 -8.96 14.88 -0.41
CA TRP A 43 -9.04 15.94 -1.41
C TRP A 43 -8.36 15.53 -2.72
N ILE A 44 -7.10 15.11 -2.69
CA ILE A 44 -6.38 14.76 -3.93
C ILE A 44 -7.02 13.56 -4.65
N ALA A 45 -7.57 12.58 -3.90
CA ALA A 45 -8.30 11.48 -4.48
C ALA A 45 -9.52 11.94 -5.28
N GLY A 46 -10.29 12.91 -4.75
CA GLY A 46 -11.40 13.52 -5.46
C GLY A 46 -10.98 14.34 -6.68
N GLU A 47 -9.83 15.03 -6.62
CA GLU A 47 -9.31 15.75 -7.79
C GLU A 47 -8.82 14.78 -8.88
N LEU A 48 -8.13 13.70 -8.51
CA LEU A 48 -7.71 12.67 -9.46
C LEU A 48 -8.91 11.97 -10.11
N GLU A 49 -9.98 11.71 -9.35
CA GLU A 49 -11.25 11.20 -9.91
C GLU A 49 -11.81 12.12 -10.99
N LYS A 50 -11.86 13.45 -10.75
CA LYS A 50 -12.31 14.43 -11.73
C LYS A 50 -11.45 14.46 -12.99
N LEU A 51 -10.17 14.12 -12.87
CA LEU A 51 -9.24 13.97 -14.00
C LEU A 51 -9.36 12.61 -14.70
N GLY A 52 -10.27 11.73 -14.27
CA GLY A 52 -10.54 10.43 -14.88
C GLY A 52 -9.72 9.28 -14.32
N TYR A 53 -8.94 9.48 -13.26
CA TYR A 53 -8.18 8.40 -12.63
C TYR A 53 -9.03 7.50 -11.77
N THR A 54 -8.70 6.21 -11.78
CA THR A 54 -9.27 5.19 -10.90
C THR A 54 -8.28 4.87 -9.77
N LEU A 55 -8.79 4.87 -8.54
CA LEU A 55 -8.04 4.53 -7.33
C LEU A 55 -7.88 3.01 -7.20
N ASN A 56 -6.67 2.55 -6.98
CA ASN A 56 -6.38 1.22 -6.44
C ASN A 56 -6.05 1.36 -4.95
N SER A 57 -6.81 0.70 -4.07
CA SER A 57 -6.68 0.76 -2.62
C SER A 57 -6.76 -0.63 -2.00
N GLY A 58 -6.33 -0.76 -0.76
CA GLY A 58 -6.32 -2.02 -0.03
C GLY A 58 -7.41 -2.17 1.03
N GLY A 59 -8.33 -1.23 1.15
CA GLY A 59 -9.44 -1.31 2.09
C GLY A 59 -9.05 -1.25 3.57
N ALA A 60 -7.85 -0.83 3.90
CA ALA A 60 -7.40 -0.72 5.28
C ALA A 60 -7.82 0.62 5.91
N LYS A 61 -7.87 0.66 7.25
CA LYS A 61 -7.99 1.93 7.98
C LYS A 61 -6.79 2.84 7.70
N GLY A 62 -6.95 4.13 7.95
CA GLY A 62 -5.89 5.11 7.76
C GLY A 62 -5.83 5.63 6.33
N ALA A 63 -4.66 5.54 5.69
CA ALA A 63 -4.46 6.13 4.36
C ALA A 63 -5.41 5.58 3.30
N ASP A 64 -5.56 4.25 3.22
CA ASP A 64 -6.46 3.62 2.25
C ASP A 64 -7.89 4.18 2.40
N ALA A 65 -8.44 4.16 3.61
CA ALA A 65 -9.78 4.68 3.88
C ALA A 65 -9.91 6.19 3.60
N ALA A 66 -8.86 6.98 3.81
CA ALA A 66 -8.86 8.41 3.50
C ALA A 66 -8.93 8.66 1.99
N PHE A 67 -8.15 7.95 1.18
CA PHE A 67 -8.24 8.01 -0.28
C PHE A 67 -9.61 7.55 -0.78
N GLU A 68 -10.11 6.42 -0.26
CA GLU A 68 -11.42 5.87 -0.62
C GLU A 68 -12.58 6.82 -0.30
N TYR A 69 -12.48 7.56 0.81
CA TYR A 69 -13.46 8.59 1.18
C TYR A 69 -13.49 9.75 0.18
N GLY A 70 -12.37 10.09 -0.41
CA GLY A 70 -12.24 11.15 -1.42
C GLY A 70 -12.93 10.81 -2.73
N VAL A 71 -12.82 9.59 -3.21
CA VAL A 71 -13.45 9.12 -4.46
C VAL A 71 -14.94 8.89 -4.23
N LYS A 72 -15.80 9.49 -5.04
CA LYS A 72 -17.25 9.46 -4.86
C LYS A 72 -17.95 8.37 -5.68
N GLN A 73 -17.42 8.08 -6.87
CA GLN A 73 -18.03 7.10 -7.77
C GLN A 73 -17.44 5.71 -7.54
N PRO A 74 -18.25 4.70 -7.22
CA PRO A 74 -17.75 3.33 -7.02
C PRO A 74 -16.97 2.76 -8.22
N ALA A 75 -17.33 3.18 -9.44
CA ALA A 75 -16.65 2.76 -10.66
C ALA A 75 -15.18 3.26 -10.76
N HIS A 76 -14.82 4.29 -9.99
CA HIS A 76 -13.47 4.83 -9.95
C HIS A 76 -12.66 4.33 -8.73
N LYS A 77 -13.08 3.18 -8.15
CA LYS A 77 -12.37 2.51 -7.04
C LYS A 77 -12.21 1.02 -7.31
N ASN A 78 -10.99 0.56 -7.23
CA ASN A 78 -10.66 -0.86 -7.13
C ASN A 78 -10.15 -1.13 -5.71
N ILE A 79 -10.95 -1.80 -4.91
CA ILE A 79 -10.58 -2.18 -3.54
C ILE A 79 -10.12 -3.63 -3.54
N PHE A 80 -8.90 -3.86 -3.06
CA PHE A 80 -8.31 -5.19 -2.97
C PHE A 80 -8.22 -5.60 -1.50
N HIS A 81 -8.74 -6.76 -1.17
CA HIS A 81 -8.71 -7.31 0.18
C HIS A 81 -7.67 -8.44 0.31
N PRO A 82 -7.21 -8.78 1.52
CA PRO A 82 -6.30 -9.91 1.72
C PRO A 82 -6.87 -11.23 1.15
N GLU A 83 -8.20 -11.39 1.16
CA GLU A 83 -8.93 -12.54 0.63
C GLU A 83 -8.82 -12.67 -0.89
N ASP A 84 -8.49 -11.58 -1.60
CA ASP A 84 -8.23 -11.59 -3.05
C ASP A 84 -6.85 -12.19 -3.41
N ALA A 85 -6.03 -12.52 -2.40
CA ALA A 85 -4.69 -13.04 -2.62
C ALA A 85 -4.72 -14.41 -3.33
N THR A 86 -3.98 -14.52 -4.41
CA THR A 86 -3.76 -15.75 -5.17
C THR A 86 -2.39 -16.37 -4.85
N GLU A 87 -2.15 -17.59 -5.27
CA GLU A 87 -0.81 -18.20 -5.16
C GLU A 87 0.25 -17.36 -5.89
N THR A 88 -0.09 -16.82 -7.05
CA THR A 88 0.81 -15.95 -7.81
C THR A 88 1.17 -14.68 -7.07
N THR A 89 0.18 -13.98 -6.49
CA THR A 89 0.44 -12.73 -5.73
C THR A 89 1.19 -13.00 -4.44
N ARG A 90 0.95 -14.13 -3.77
CA ARG A 90 1.73 -14.57 -2.59
C ARG A 90 3.19 -14.87 -2.96
N ALA A 91 3.42 -15.56 -4.07
CA ALA A 91 4.77 -15.86 -4.53
C ALA A 91 5.55 -14.59 -4.89
N ILE A 92 4.92 -13.61 -5.57
CA ILE A 92 5.52 -12.30 -5.85
C ILE A 92 5.83 -11.54 -4.55
N ALA A 93 4.90 -11.56 -3.59
CA ALA A 93 5.10 -10.91 -2.30
C ALA A 93 6.29 -11.49 -1.53
N GLN A 94 6.43 -12.81 -1.52
CA GLN A 94 7.57 -13.51 -0.92
C GLN A 94 8.88 -13.20 -1.66
N GLU A 95 8.87 -13.17 -2.99
CA GLU A 95 10.05 -12.86 -3.81
C GLU A 95 10.66 -11.49 -3.46
N LEU A 96 9.82 -10.52 -3.09
CA LEU A 96 10.23 -9.14 -2.84
C LEU A 96 10.40 -8.79 -1.35
N HIS A 97 9.97 -9.66 -0.45
CA HIS A 97 10.02 -9.37 0.99
C HIS A 97 11.39 -9.73 1.58
N PRO A 98 12.07 -8.79 2.27
CA PRO A 98 13.41 -9.05 2.84
C PRO A 98 13.46 -10.23 3.82
N ALA A 99 12.35 -10.49 4.54
CA ALA A 99 12.21 -11.58 5.49
C ALA A 99 11.19 -12.62 4.98
N HIS A 100 11.30 -13.02 3.72
CA HIS A 100 10.35 -13.92 3.03
C HIS A 100 10.11 -15.22 3.79
N GLU A 101 11.12 -15.79 4.44
CA GLU A 101 11.02 -17.02 5.24
C GLU A 101 10.07 -16.89 6.44
N ARG A 102 9.84 -15.66 6.94
CA ARG A 102 8.97 -15.38 8.08
C ARG A 102 7.58 -14.86 7.66
N LEU A 103 7.37 -14.68 6.36
CA LEU A 103 6.14 -14.13 5.82
C LEU A 103 5.14 -15.23 5.50
N HIS A 104 4.15 -15.45 6.39
CA HIS A 104 3.16 -16.52 6.28
C HIS A 104 1.76 -16.04 6.67
N GLY A 105 0.74 -16.82 6.32
CA GLY A 105 -0.65 -16.63 6.72
C GLY A 105 -1.18 -15.25 6.36
N HIS A 106 -1.98 -14.65 7.22
CA HIS A 106 -2.61 -13.35 6.97
C HIS A 106 -1.61 -12.21 6.67
N ALA A 107 -0.41 -12.25 7.24
CA ALA A 107 0.61 -11.27 6.91
C ALA A 107 1.04 -11.39 5.44
N LEU A 108 1.21 -12.62 4.93
CA LEU A 108 1.51 -12.85 3.52
C LEU A 108 0.37 -12.35 2.61
N ASP A 109 -0.89 -12.58 3.01
CA ASP A 109 -2.05 -12.12 2.23
C ASP A 109 -2.12 -10.59 2.15
N LEU A 110 -1.77 -9.89 3.23
CA LEU A 110 -1.67 -8.42 3.23
C LEU A 110 -0.59 -7.92 2.25
N TYR A 111 0.55 -8.61 2.17
CA TYR A 111 1.59 -8.26 1.20
C TYR A 111 1.23 -8.69 -0.23
N ALA A 112 0.56 -9.83 -0.40
CA ALA A 112 0.03 -10.27 -1.68
C ALA A 112 -1.00 -9.29 -2.26
N ARG A 113 -1.89 -8.73 -1.42
CA ARG A 113 -2.82 -7.67 -1.78
C ARG A 113 -2.11 -6.44 -2.36
N ASN A 114 -0.94 -6.06 -1.84
CA ASN A 114 -0.17 -4.93 -2.38
C ASN A 114 0.22 -5.16 -3.85
N THR A 115 0.42 -6.41 -4.26
CA THR A 115 0.67 -6.75 -5.68
C THR A 115 -0.53 -6.37 -6.54
N ASN A 116 -1.76 -6.66 -6.07
CA ASN A 116 -2.97 -6.25 -6.79
C ASN A 116 -3.16 -4.73 -6.81
N GLN A 117 -2.80 -4.01 -5.75
CA GLN A 117 -2.87 -2.54 -5.74
C GLN A 117 -1.98 -1.91 -6.83
N VAL A 118 -0.84 -2.54 -7.14
CA VAL A 118 0.10 -2.04 -8.15
C VAL A 118 -0.21 -2.54 -9.55
N PHE A 119 -0.62 -3.81 -9.70
CA PHE A 119 -0.75 -4.46 -11.01
C PHE A 119 -2.18 -4.81 -11.42
N GLY A 120 -3.17 -4.39 -10.65
CA GLY A 120 -4.57 -4.75 -10.89
C GLY A 120 -4.89 -6.21 -10.53
N ARG A 121 -6.14 -6.59 -10.67
CA ARG A 121 -6.63 -7.94 -10.30
C ARG A 121 -6.01 -9.05 -11.14
N ASN A 122 -5.81 -8.80 -12.42
CA ASN A 122 -5.28 -9.77 -13.38
C ASN A 122 -3.75 -9.72 -13.52
N LEU A 123 -3.08 -8.79 -12.84
CA LEU A 123 -1.63 -8.53 -12.94
C LEU A 123 -1.15 -8.15 -14.36
N ASP A 124 -2.02 -7.55 -15.15
CA ASP A 124 -1.83 -7.20 -16.54
C ASP A 124 -1.70 -5.68 -16.80
N ASN A 125 -1.88 -4.87 -15.76
CA ASN A 125 -1.86 -3.42 -15.85
C ASN A 125 -1.16 -2.78 -14.66
N THR A 126 -0.02 -2.15 -14.89
CA THR A 126 0.68 -1.39 -13.84
C THR A 126 0.09 0.01 -13.72
N ILE A 127 -0.14 0.43 -12.48
CA ILE A 127 -0.57 1.81 -12.17
C ILE A 127 0.38 2.84 -12.78
N ASP A 128 -0.11 4.05 -13.02
CA ASP A 128 0.70 5.14 -13.54
C ASP A 128 1.60 5.75 -12.46
N PHE A 129 1.08 5.88 -11.24
CA PHE A 129 1.82 6.42 -10.10
C PHE A 129 1.22 5.97 -8.76
N VAL A 130 1.96 6.27 -7.71
CA VAL A 130 1.54 6.10 -6.31
C VAL A 130 1.40 7.47 -5.65
N VAL A 131 0.30 7.72 -4.94
CA VAL A 131 0.20 8.82 -3.96
C VAL A 131 0.16 8.18 -2.58
N CYS A 132 1.06 8.56 -1.69
CA CYS A 132 1.18 7.88 -0.41
C CYS A 132 1.62 8.77 0.74
N TYR A 133 1.59 8.20 1.95
CA TYR A 133 2.26 8.74 3.11
C TYR A 133 3.01 7.62 3.84
N THR A 134 4.32 7.81 4.03
CA THR A 134 5.15 7.01 4.94
C THR A 134 5.95 7.92 5.85
N LYS A 135 6.31 7.44 7.04
CA LYS A 135 7.02 8.24 8.05
C LYS A 135 8.40 8.69 7.59
N ASP A 136 9.03 7.89 6.73
CA ASP A 136 10.36 8.12 6.17
C ASP A 136 10.37 8.86 4.83
N GLY A 137 9.20 9.14 4.24
CA GLY A 137 9.10 9.80 2.94
C GLY A 137 9.52 8.90 1.77
N CYS A 138 9.46 7.58 1.90
CA CYS A 138 9.86 6.61 0.88
C CYS A 138 9.12 6.82 -0.45
N GLU A 139 9.88 6.83 -1.56
CA GLU A 139 9.35 6.95 -2.93
C GLU A 139 9.99 5.97 -3.92
N SER A 140 10.99 5.22 -3.48
CA SER A 140 11.69 4.26 -4.35
C SER A 140 12.23 3.07 -3.55
N HIS A 141 12.84 2.13 -4.26
CA HIS A 141 13.55 1.02 -3.63
C HIS A 141 14.70 1.50 -2.73
N GLU A 142 15.46 2.48 -3.20
CA GLU A 142 16.64 3.00 -2.51
C GLU A 142 16.28 3.76 -1.22
N THR A 143 15.09 4.37 -1.19
CA THR A 143 14.61 5.15 -0.04
C THR A 143 13.76 4.33 0.93
N ARG A 144 13.53 3.04 0.63
CA ARG A 144 12.76 2.15 1.47
C ARG A 144 13.49 1.83 2.78
N SER A 145 12.81 1.99 3.89
CA SER A 145 13.31 1.66 5.22
C SER A 145 12.28 0.83 6.01
N ARG A 146 12.60 0.53 7.27
CA ARG A 146 11.65 -0.11 8.19
C ARG A 146 10.41 0.77 8.42
N ASP A 147 10.59 2.09 8.40
CA ASP A 147 9.52 3.06 8.65
C ASP A 147 8.57 3.23 7.45
N SER A 148 8.94 2.73 6.28
CA SER A 148 8.02 2.60 5.14
C SER A 148 6.91 1.57 5.40
N GLY A 149 7.15 0.61 6.31
CA GLY A 149 6.22 -0.47 6.63
C GLY A 149 5.83 -1.32 5.42
N GLY A 150 4.62 -1.87 5.45
CA GLY A 150 4.07 -2.64 4.32
C GLY A 150 3.88 -1.82 3.05
N THR A 151 3.65 -0.51 3.18
CA THR A 151 3.52 0.43 2.06
C THR A 151 4.79 0.48 1.21
N GLY A 152 5.97 0.37 1.84
CA GLY A 152 7.25 0.38 1.14
C GLY A 152 7.40 -0.72 0.09
N GLN A 153 6.73 -1.88 0.25
CA GLN A 153 6.75 -2.93 -0.77
C GLN A 153 5.97 -2.51 -2.02
N ALA A 154 4.79 -1.92 -1.86
CA ALA A 154 4.01 -1.44 -2.99
C ALA A 154 4.74 -0.33 -3.75
N ILE A 155 5.36 0.62 -3.02
CA ILE A 155 6.20 1.67 -3.61
C ILE A 155 7.37 1.06 -4.39
N GLU A 156 8.08 0.08 -3.81
CA GLU A 156 9.18 -0.61 -4.48
C GLU A 156 8.72 -1.30 -5.78
N MET A 157 7.61 -2.04 -5.73
CA MET A 157 7.05 -2.70 -6.92
C MET A 157 6.73 -1.70 -8.03
N ALA A 158 6.05 -0.60 -7.67
CA ALA A 158 5.68 0.47 -8.59
C ALA A 158 6.93 1.13 -9.22
N ALA A 159 7.89 1.53 -8.39
CA ALA A 159 9.12 2.19 -8.84
C ALA A 159 9.96 1.30 -9.78
N ARG A 160 10.13 0.01 -9.45
CA ARG A 160 10.86 -0.95 -10.31
C ARG A 160 10.18 -1.20 -11.66
N LYS A 161 8.89 -0.87 -11.78
CA LYS A 161 8.12 -0.98 -13.03
C LYS A 161 7.90 0.37 -13.71
N GLY A 162 8.59 1.41 -13.26
CA GLY A 162 8.60 2.74 -13.87
C GLY A 162 7.48 3.67 -13.43
N ALA A 163 6.59 3.23 -12.54
CA ALA A 163 5.59 4.12 -11.94
C ALA A 163 6.25 5.01 -10.87
N LYS A 164 5.91 6.30 -10.88
CA LYS A 164 6.45 7.27 -9.92
C LYS A 164 5.68 7.23 -8.60
N ALA A 165 6.35 7.56 -7.50
CA ALA A 165 5.71 7.74 -6.20
C ALA A 165 5.79 9.22 -5.75
N PHE A 166 4.71 9.69 -5.15
CA PHE A 166 4.57 11.02 -4.59
C PHE A 166 4.17 10.89 -3.13
N ASN A 167 5.16 11.01 -2.25
CA ASN A 167 4.94 10.85 -0.82
C ASN A 167 4.63 12.19 -0.17
N MET A 168 3.46 12.29 0.45
CA MET A 168 2.98 13.53 1.10
C MET A 168 3.83 13.99 2.30
N LYS A 169 4.77 13.17 2.75
CA LYS A 169 5.79 13.59 3.73
C LYS A 169 6.80 14.56 3.14
N ASN A 170 7.07 14.47 1.84
CA ASN A 170 8.05 15.29 1.14
C ASN A 170 7.41 16.62 0.72
N PRO A 171 7.98 17.80 1.07
CA PRO A 171 7.30 19.08 0.83
C PRO A 171 6.99 19.39 -0.65
N ASP A 172 7.73 18.81 -1.58
CA ASP A 172 7.58 19.04 -3.02
C ASP A 172 6.64 18.03 -3.73
N TRP A 173 6.03 17.09 -2.99
CA TRP A 173 5.22 16.01 -3.54
C TRP A 173 4.12 16.51 -4.49
N PHE A 174 3.40 17.56 -4.08
CA PHE A 174 2.27 18.09 -4.86
C PHE A 174 2.73 18.80 -6.13
N LYS A 175 3.81 19.58 -6.05
CA LYS A 175 4.43 20.24 -7.22
C LYS A 175 4.90 19.19 -8.24
N ARG A 176 5.52 18.09 -7.77
CA ARG A 176 6.00 17.00 -8.63
C ARG A 176 4.85 16.20 -9.23
N LEU A 177 3.80 15.89 -8.46
CA LEU A 177 2.60 15.24 -8.96
C LEU A 177 1.93 16.09 -10.05
N LYS A 178 1.71 17.38 -9.79
CA LYS A 178 1.12 18.32 -10.76
C LYS A 178 1.96 18.36 -12.06
N LYS A 179 3.28 18.47 -11.94
CA LYS A 179 4.18 18.45 -13.09
C LYS A 179 4.06 17.11 -13.86
N TYR A 180 4.04 15.99 -13.19
CA TYR A 180 3.88 14.67 -13.81
C TYR A 180 2.55 14.58 -14.60
N LEU A 181 1.45 15.01 -13.98
CA LEU A 181 0.12 14.95 -14.62
C LEU A 181 0.06 15.83 -15.88
N VAL A 182 0.68 16.99 -15.87
CA VAL A 182 0.68 17.90 -17.03
C VAL A 182 1.65 17.44 -18.09
N ASP A 183 2.92 17.20 -17.72
CA ASP A 183 4.01 17.04 -18.69
C ASP A 183 4.14 15.59 -19.16
N ASP A 184 4.05 14.61 -18.24
CA ASP A 184 4.27 13.21 -18.56
C ASP A 184 2.96 12.49 -18.96
N ALA A 185 1.87 12.75 -18.23
CA ALA A 185 0.56 12.14 -18.51
C ALA A 185 -0.28 12.92 -19.53
N GLY A 186 0.09 14.16 -19.86
CA GLY A 186 -0.59 14.98 -20.86
C GLY A 186 -1.95 15.53 -20.42
N ILE A 187 -2.21 15.60 -19.11
CA ILE A 187 -3.49 16.06 -18.57
C ILE A 187 -3.43 17.57 -18.30
N ALA A 188 -3.70 18.38 -19.31
CA ALA A 188 -3.65 19.85 -19.23
C ALA A 188 -4.52 20.41 -18.10
N ALA A 189 -5.68 19.81 -17.81
CA ALA A 189 -6.56 20.22 -16.72
C ALA A 189 -5.89 20.13 -15.33
N ALA A 190 -4.85 19.28 -15.16
CA ALA A 190 -4.10 19.21 -13.92
C ALA A 190 -3.30 20.50 -13.61
N SER A 191 -3.10 21.38 -14.59
CA SER A 191 -2.46 22.69 -14.37
C SER A 191 -3.24 23.58 -13.41
N PHE A 192 -4.55 23.39 -13.30
CA PHE A 192 -5.45 24.14 -12.41
C PHE A 192 -5.57 23.53 -11.00
N LEU A 193 -4.90 22.41 -10.71
CA LEU A 193 -4.88 21.83 -9.38
C LEU A 193 -4.22 22.80 -8.40
N GLU A 194 -4.95 23.16 -7.34
CA GLU A 194 -4.48 24.00 -6.25
C GLU A 194 -5.08 23.52 -4.94
N PHE A 195 -4.35 23.70 -3.84
CA PHE A 195 -4.89 23.39 -2.53
C PHE A 195 -6.12 24.26 -2.26
N PRO A 196 -7.22 23.68 -1.77
CA PRO A 196 -8.41 24.46 -1.44
C PRO A 196 -8.15 25.31 -0.20
N LYS A 197 -8.92 26.39 -0.04
CA LYS A 197 -8.89 27.19 1.19
C LYS A 197 -9.32 26.41 2.43
N THR A 198 -10.15 25.41 2.25
CA THR A 198 -10.68 24.54 3.32
C THR A 198 -10.81 23.13 2.81
N PHE A 199 -10.30 22.17 3.58
CA PHE A 199 -10.42 20.76 3.26
C PHE A 199 -11.66 20.14 3.92
N ALA A 200 -12.30 19.21 3.24
CA ALA A 200 -13.33 18.39 3.84
C ALA A 200 -12.69 17.45 4.89
N LYS A 201 -13.34 17.32 6.05
CA LYS A 201 -12.86 16.46 7.12
C LYS A 201 -13.21 15.02 6.87
N VAL A 202 -12.21 14.15 6.90
CA VAL A 202 -12.40 12.69 6.89
C VAL A 202 -12.93 12.26 8.28
N PRO A 203 -14.01 11.46 8.32
CA PRO A 203 -14.54 10.94 9.58
C PRO A 203 -13.50 10.13 10.36
N ARG A 204 -13.34 10.41 11.65
CA ARG A 204 -12.33 9.77 12.52
C ARG A 204 -12.44 8.25 12.58
N ASN A 205 -13.66 7.70 12.60
CA ASN A 205 -13.89 6.27 12.62
C ASN A 205 -13.33 5.52 11.40
N LEU A 206 -13.05 6.21 10.30
CA LEU A 206 -12.42 5.64 9.10
C LEU A 206 -10.89 5.57 9.22
N VAL A 207 -10.27 6.55 9.89
CA VAL A 207 -8.81 6.72 9.92
C VAL A 207 -8.18 6.41 11.27
N ASP A 208 -8.93 6.42 12.36
CA ASP A 208 -8.40 6.09 13.68
C ASP A 208 -8.05 4.59 13.73
N PHE A 209 -6.76 4.35 13.79
CA PHE A 209 -6.21 3.01 13.97
C PHE A 209 -6.01 2.75 15.46
N THR A 210 -6.88 1.96 16.07
CA THR A 210 -6.61 1.34 17.36
C THR A 210 -5.89 0.02 17.08
N PRO A 211 -4.61 -0.14 17.48
CA PRO A 211 -3.93 -1.43 17.32
C PRO A 211 -4.75 -2.50 18.04
N GLN A 212 -5.33 -3.42 17.31
CA GLN A 212 -5.85 -4.63 17.93
C GLN A 212 -4.66 -5.36 18.51
N LYS A 213 -4.68 -5.56 19.85
CA LYS A 213 -3.76 -6.49 20.48
C LYS A 213 -3.84 -7.79 19.68
N PRO A 214 -2.73 -8.33 19.15
CA PRO A 214 -2.80 -9.59 18.42
C PRO A 214 -3.59 -10.53 19.31
N ALA A 215 -4.64 -11.12 18.79
CA ALA A 215 -5.32 -12.22 19.46
C ALA A 215 -4.19 -13.17 19.83
N ALA A 216 -4.01 -13.39 21.13
CA ALA A 216 -2.96 -14.27 21.59
C ALA A 216 -3.14 -15.55 20.77
N ASP A 217 -2.20 -15.79 19.86
CA ASP A 217 -2.18 -17.04 19.11
C ASP A 217 -2.28 -18.13 20.16
N SER A 218 -3.48 -18.63 20.34
CA SER A 218 -3.70 -19.84 21.09
C SER A 218 -3.18 -20.99 20.20
N LYS A 219 -1.87 -20.99 19.97
CA LYS A 219 -1.20 -22.24 19.63
C LYS A 219 -1.54 -23.15 20.80
N PRO A 220 -2.31 -24.22 20.61
CA PRO A 220 -2.43 -25.22 21.65
C PRO A 220 -0.98 -25.57 22.05
N ALA A 221 -0.69 -25.43 23.34
CA ALA A 221 0.61 -25.81 23.86
C ALA A 221 0.91 -27.21 23.31
N PRO A 222 2.10 -27.45 22.75
CA PRO A 222 2.43 -28.77 22.23
C PRO A 222 2.11 -29.77 23.33
N PRO A 223 1.45 -30.88 23.03
CA PRO A 223 1.04 -31.85 24.02
C PRO A 223 2.31 -32.22 24.82
N LYS A 224 2.23 -32.09 26.15
CA LYS A 224 3.34 -32.44 27.05
C LYS A 224 3.63 -33.90 26.79
N MET A 225 4.75 -34.18 26.15
CA MET A 225 5.21 -35.56 25.95
C MET A 225 5.47 -36.19 27.31
N SER A 226 4.94 -37.38 27.53
CA SER A 226 5.23 -38.16 28.73
C SER A 226 6.71 -38.53 28.79
N ASP A 227 7.26 -38.66 29.97
CA ASP A 227 8.67 -39.11 30.15
C ASP A 227 9.00 -40.38 29.38
N LYS A 228 8.03 -41.27 29.19
CA LYS A 228 8.17 -42.49 28.37
C LYS A 228 8.38 -42.18 26.88
N GLN A 229 7.71 -41.18 26.36
CA GLN A 229 7.84 -40.73 24.95
C GLN A 229 9.17 -40.00 24.72
N ILE A 230 9.59 -39.17 25.69
CA ILE A 230 10.90 -38.49 25.65
C ILE A 230 12.04 -39.50 25.65
N ARG A 231 11.98 -40.52 26.53
CA ARG A 231 13.00 -41.60 26.58
C ARG A 231 13.04 -42.44 25.31
N ALA A 232 11.91 -42.67 24.66
CA ALA A 232 11.84 -43.38 23.38
C ALA A 232 12.52 -42.58 22.25
N LEU A 233 12.27 -41.25 22.18
CA LEU A 233 12.90 -40.37 21.20
C LEU A 233 14.44 -40.30 21.38
N MET A 234 14.91 -40.19 22.64
CA MET A 234 16.35 -40.17 22.94
C MET A 234 17.05 -41.50 22.60
N LYS A 235 16.31 -42.61 22.62
CA LYS A 235 16.86 -43.91 22.27
C LYS A 235 16.97 -44.15 20.76
N SER A 236 16.09 -43.49 19.96
CA SER A 236 16.15 -43.56 18.49
C SER A 236 17.20 -42.63 17.88
N ALA A 237 17.58 -41.55 18.57
CA ALA A 237 18.58 -40.57 18.09
C ALA A 237 20.04 -41.03 18.36
N ARG A 238 20.26 -42.21 18.97
CA ARG A 238 21.58 -42.79 19.25
C ARG A 238 21.90 -44.02 18.37
N ARG A 239 21.13 -44.23 17.33
CA ARG A 239 21.42 -45.18 16.27
C ARG A 239 21.63 -44.43 14.94
#